data_d3c6f475a4060576b8651b48d6846d56
#
_entry.id   d3c6f475a4060576b8651b48d6846d56
#
_cell.length_a   1.000
_cell.length_b   1.000
_cell.length_c   1.000
_cell.angle_alpha   90.00
_cell.angle_beta   90.00
_cell.angle_gamma   90.00
#
_symmetry.space_group_name_H-M   'P 1'
#
loop_
_entity.id
_entity.type
_entity.pdbx_description
1 polymer ?
#
loop_
_entity_poly.entity_id
_entity_poly.type
_entity_poly.pdbx_seq_one_letter_code
_entity_poly.pdbx_strand_id
1 'polypeptide(L)'
;VQNAVFYSLVAMCSLFAASTWCLSRPHLLSSSAAFVASGLWVLMNGPLEGRVLYSVTPNHGLTEADLLSGVGVCIATWGFWTTRNRRRRRRSQRPASYRRHPDLSRAMPTPVFPAESDVETGPIRRKAG
;
A
#
# COMPACT_ATOMS: atom_id res chain seq x y z
N VAL A 1 3.32 -36.27 11.84
CA VAL A 1 3.10 -35.41 13.03
C VAL A 1 4.07 -34.24 13.01
N GLN A 2 5.39 -34.44 12.78
CA GLN A 2 6.38 -33.33 12.78
C GLN A 2 6.10 -32.24 11.75
N ASN A 3 5.63 -32.58 10.55
CA ASN A 3 5.34 -31.60 9.50
C ASN A 3 4.17 -30.68 9.89
N ALA A 4 3.14 -31.17 10.58
CA ALA A 4 2.01 -30.37 10.98
C ALA A 4 2.40 -29.29 12.02
N VAL A 5 3.21 -29.63 13.02
CA VAL A 5 3.73 -28.67 14.00
C VAL A 5 4.61 -27.62 13.33
N PHE A 6 5.44 -28.03 12.37
CA PHE A 6 6.26 -27.09 11.61
C PHE A 6 5.43 -26.06 10.82
N TYR A 7 4.39 -26.49 10.11
CA TYR A 7 3.51 -25.56 9.39
C TYR A 7 2.74 -24.63 10.31
N SER A 8 2.31 -25.10 11.47
CA SER A 8 1.65 -24.25 12.49
C SER A 8 2.61 -23.18 13.02
N LEU A 9 3.87 -23.52 13.29
CA LEU A 9 4.87 -22.55 13.72
C LEU A 9 5.16 -21.50 12.64
N VAL A 10 5.27 -21.92 11.37
CA VAL A 10 5.44 -21.01 10.23
C VAL A 10 4.25 -20.07 10.09
N ALA A 11 3.02 -20.57 10.24
CA ALA A 11 1.82 -19.75 10.18
C ALA A 11 1.79 -18.72 11.33
N MET A 12 2.17 -19.11 12.56
CA MET A 12 2.28 -18.21 13.70
C MET A 12 3.32 -17.10 13.46
N CYS A 13 4.52 -17.46 13.00
CA CYS A 13 5.56 -16.48 12.67
C CYS A 13 5.10 -15.51 11.57
N SER A 14 4.39 -16.01 10.56
CA SER A 14 3.83 -15.21 9.47
C SER A 14 2.78 -14.23 9.98
N LEU A 15 1.94 -14.66 10.91
CA LEU A 15 0.94 -13.80 11.55
C LEU A 15 1.59 -12.65 12.33
N PHE A 16 2.62 -12.93 13.14
CA PHE A 16 3.35 -11.91 13.87
C PHE A 16 4.08 -10.94 12.94
N ALA A 17 4.76 -11.43 11.92
CA ALA A 17 5.46 -10.61 10.95
C ALA A 17 4.49 -9.69 10.18
N ALA A 18 3.36 -10.23 9.69
CA ALA A 18 2.35 -9.47 8.97
C ALA A 18 1.67 -8.43 9.87
N SER A 19 1.39 -8.77 11.13
CA SER A 19 0.82 -7.85 12.13
C SER A 19 1.76 -6.69 12.43
N THR A 20 3.03 -6.98 12.68
CA THR A 20 4.07 -5.96 12.93
C THR A 20 4.25 -5.04 11.73
N TRP A 21 4.26 -5.60 10.52
CA TRP A 21 4.32 -4.81 9.30
C TRP A 21 3.10 -3.91 9.12
N CYS A 22 1.90 -4.42 9.39
CA CYS A 22 0.66 -3.64 9.32
C CYS A 22 0.65 -2.49 10.33
N LEU A 23 1.13 -2.70 11.54
CA LEU A 23 1.23 -1.65 12.57
C LEU A 23 2.27 -0.58 12.21
N SER A 24 3.42 -0.98 11.67
CA SER A 24 4.50 -0.07 11.30
C SER A 24 4.15 0.81 10.09
N ARG A 25 3.51 0.21 9.09
CA ARG A 25 3.14 0.89 7.83
C ARG A 25 1.76 0.46 7.36
N PRO A 26 0.69 1.06 7.90
CA PRO A 26 -0.68 0.72 7.53
C PRO A 26 -0.97 1.14 6.08
N HIS A 27 -1.05 0.16 5.19
CA HIS A 27 -1.50 0.31 3.80
C HIS A 27 -2.25 -0.95 3.36
N LEU A 28 -2.90 -0.92 2.20
CA LEU A 28 -3.78 -2.01 1.75
C LEU A 28 -3.05 -3.35 1.69
N LEU A 29 -1.82 -3.37 1.21
CA LEU A 29 -1.04 -4.60 1.07
C LEU A 29 -0.70 -5.22 2.43
N SER A 30 -0.24 -4.42 3.41
CA SER A 30 0.08 -4.93 4.76
C SER A 30 -1.17 -5.38 5.50
N SER A 31 -2.29 -4.69 5.33
CA SER A 31 -3.57 -5.08 5.95
C SER A 31 -4.10 -6.38 5.34
N SER A 32 -4.02 -6.55 4.02
CA SER A 32 -4.41 -7.81 3.37
C SER A 32 -3.51 -8.97 3.76
N ALA A 33 -2.19 -8.74 3.88
CA ALA A 33 -1.24 -9.76 4.35
C ALA A 33 -1.57 -10.21 5.79
N ALA A 34 -1.85 -9.28 6.70
CA ALA A 34 -2.25 -9.60 8.06
C ALA A 34 -3.58 -10.39 8.10
N PHE A 35 -4.54 -10.03 7.25
CA PHE A 35 -5.82 -10.73 7.15
C PHE A 35 -5.64 -12.17 6.65
N VAL A 36 -4.86 -12.37 5.59
CA VAL A 36 -4.54 -13.69 5.04
C VAL A 36 -3.78 -14.54 6.05
N ALA A 37 -2.79 -13.96 6.74
CA ALA A 37 -2.02 -14.67 7.77
C ALA A 37 -2.91 -15.10 8.95
N SER A 38 -3.88 -14.28 9.34
CA SER A 38 -4.87 -14.63 10.38
C SER A 38 -5.75 -15.80 9.95
N GLY A 39 -6.22 -15.81 8.70
CA GLY A 39 -7.00 -16.93 8.16
C GLY A 39 -6.17 -18.22 8.05
N LEU A 40 -4.93 -18.10 7.60
CA LEU A 40 -4.02 -19.25 7.50
C LEU A 40 -3.72 -19.86 8.87
N TRP A 41 -3.56 -19.00 9.89
CA TRP A 41 -3.40 -19.45 11.27
C TRP A 41 -4.58 -20.30 11.75
N VAL A 42 -5.83 -19.84 11.53
CA VAL A 42 -7.03 -20.62 11.90
C VAL A 42 -7.04 -21.99 11.23
N LEU A 43 -6.66 -22.06 9.94
CA LEU A 43 -6.67 -23.32 9.20
C LEU A 43 -5.57 -24.29 9.63
N MET A 44 -4.42 -23.77 10.09
CA MET A 44 -3.24 -24.58 10.40
C MET A 44 -3.04 -24.81 11.90
N ASN A 45 -3.89 -24.24 12.75
CA ASN A 45 -3.75 -24.28 14.20
C ASN A 45 -4.16 -25.61 14.83
N GLY A 46 -4.92 -26.49 14.13
CA GLY A 46 -5.44 -27.73 14.68
C GLY A 46 -4.43 -28.59 15.50
N PRO A 47 -3.13 -28.72 15.10
CA PRO A 47 -2.14 -29.47 15.87
C PRO A 47 -1.68 -28.76 17.16
N LEU A 48 -1.91 -27.47 17.27
CA LEU A 48 -1.52 -26.63 18.43
C LEU A 48 -2.74 -26.11 19.19
N GLU A 49 -3.92 -26.71 18.98
CA GLU A 49 -5.11 -26.36 19.74
C GLU A 49 -4.81 -26.47 21.25
N GLY A 50 -4.78 -25.29 21.87
CA GLY A 50 -4.54 -25.13 23.28
C GLY A 50 -5.78 -25.46 24.11
N ARG A 51 -5.79 -24.98 25.35
CA ARG A 51 -6.89 -25.16 26.27
C ARG A 51 -8.17 -24.49 25.75
N VAL A 52 -9.28 -25.22 25.71
CA VAL A 52 -10.60 -24.69 25.41
C VAL A 52 -11.01 -23.72 26.52
N LEU A 53 -11.13 -22.44 26.18
CA LEU A 53 -11.51 -21.37 27.09
C LEU A 53 -13.02 -21.32 27.32
N TYR A 54 -13.77 -21.53 26.25
CA TYR A 54 -15.23 -21.52 26.32
C TYR A 54 -15.82 -22.48 25.27
N SER A 55 -16.64 -23.41 25.75
CA SER A 55 -17.35 -24.35 24.87
C SER A 55 -18.66 -23.71 24.37
N VAL A 56 -18.71 -23.38 23.10
CA VAL A 56 -19.90 -22.82 22.47
C VAL A 56 -20.86 -23.93 22.07
N THR A 57 -20.33 -25.07 21.66
CA THR A 57 -21.10 -26.27 21.26
C THR A 57 -20.33 -27.51 21.69
N PRO A 58 -20.96 -28.69 21.85
CA PRO A 58 -20.27 -29.93 22.23
C PRO A 58 -19.02 -30.26 21.39
N ASN A 59 -18.97 -29.76 20.14
CA ASN A 59 -17.88 -30.03 19.19
C ASN A 59 -17.06 -28.79 18.80
N HIS A 60 -17.39 -27.59 19.31
CA HIS A 60 -16.66 -26.34 18.98
C HIS A 60 -16.49 -25.50 20.23
N GLY A 61 -15.23 -25.36 20.65
CA GLY A 61 -14.81 -24.48 21.75
C GLY A 61 -13.92 -23.35 21.23
N LEU A 62 -14.02 -22.20 21.88
CA LEU A 62 -13.09 -21.09 21.66
C LEU A 62 -11.78 -21.44 22.34
N THR A 63 -10.70 -21.51 21.57
CA THR A 63 -9.35 -21.82 22.06
C THR A 63 -8.50 -20.56 22.24
N GLU A 64 -7.44 -20.67 23.04
CA GLU A 64 -6.46 -19.56 23.17
C GLU A 64 -5.88 -19.13 21.81
N ALA A 65 -5.77 -20.08 20.90
CA ALA A 65 -5.27 -19.83 19.55
C ALA A 65 -6.23 -19.03 18.69
N ASP A 66 -7.54 -19.14 18.90
CA ASP A 66 -8.57 -18.35 18.21
C ASP A 66 -8.50 -16.88 18.62
N LEU A 67 -8.11 -16.58 19.85
CA LEU A 67 -7.88 -15.20 20.30
C LEU A 67 -6.75 -14.54 19.53
N LEU A 68 -5.70 -15.28 19.20
CA LEU A 68 -4.57 -14.75 18.43
C LEU A 68 -4.98 -14.36 17.01
N SER A 69 -5.82 -15.17 16.35
CA SER A 69 -6.39 -14.84 15.04
C SER A 69 -7.32 -13.62 15.12
N GLY A 70 -8.12 -13.53 16.19
CA GLY A 70 -8.99 -12.38 16.44
C GLY A 70 -8.20 -11.07 16.56
N VAL A 71 -7.10 -11.06 17.28
CA VAL A 71 -6.18 -9.92 17.38
C VAL A 71 -5.62 -9.56 16.00
N GLY A 72 -5.18 -10.55 15.21
CA GLY A 72 -4.69 -10.33 13.84
C GLY A 72 -5.74 -9.68 12.92
N VAL A 73 -6.97 -10.14 12.98
CA VAL A 73 -8.10 -9.56 12.23
C VAL A 73 -8.40 -8.13 12.69
N CYS A 74 -8.36 -7.85 13.98
CA CYS A 74 -8.54 -6.48 14.50
C CYS A 74 -7.45 -5.53 13.98
N ILE A 75 -6.18 -5.95 13.98
CA ILE A 75 -5.07 -5.17 13.44
C ILE A 75 -5.25 -4.93 11.94
N ALA A 76 -5.63 -5.95 11.19
CA ALA A 76 -5.88 -5.84 9.75
C ALA A 76 -7.01 -4.85 9.44
N THR A 77 -8.12 -4.96 10.16
CA THR A 77 -9.30 -4.07 10.01
C THR A 77 -8.95 -2.63 10.35
N TRP A 78 -8.20 -2.41 11.43
CA TRP A 78 -7.69 -1.09 11.79
C TRP A 78 -6.78 -0.51 10.70
N GLY A 79 -5.89 -1.31 10.13
CA GLY A 79 -5.03 -0.94 9.02
C GLY A 79 -5.82 -0.53 7.76
N PHE A 80 -6.85 -1.28 7.39
CA PHE A 80 -7.77 -0.94 6.31
C PHE A 80 -8.48 0.38 6.56
N TRP A 81 -9.05 0.55 7.75
CA TRP A 81 -9.79 1.76 8.11
C TRP A 81 -8.90 3.00 8.08
N THR A 82 -7.71 2.91 8.66
CA THR A 82 -6.71 3.99 8.67
C THR A 82 -6.28 4.38 7.26
N THR A 83 -6.01 3.39 6.41
CA THR A 83 -5.62 3.60 5.01
C THR A 83 -6.75 4.25 4.21
N ARG A 84 -7.99 3.79 4.39
CA ARG A 84 -9.17 4.35 3.73
C ARG A 84 -9.42 5.80 4.15
N ASN A 85 -9.29 6.11 5.43
CA ASN A 85 -9.44 7.48 5.96
C ASN A 85 -8.37 8.44 5.42
N ARG A 86 -7.11 7.99 5.36
CA ARG A 86 -6.01 8.78 4.77
C ARG A 86 -6.26 9.09 3.30
N ARG A 87 -6.78 8.13 2.52
CA ARG A 87 -7.13 8.34 1.10
C ARG A 87 -8.27 9.33 0.94
N ARG A 88 -9.31 9.27 1.79
CA ARG A 88 -10.42 10.23 1.79
C ARG A 88 -9.93 11.65 2.08
N ARG A 89 -9.11 11.86 3.10
CA ARG A 89 -8.53 13.15 3.46
C ARG A 89 -7.68 13.74 2.34
N ARG A 90 -6.85 12.94 1.68
CA ARG A 90 -6.03 13.39 0.54
C ARG A 90 -6.88 13.82 -0.66
N ARG A 91 -8.03 13.19 -0.90
CA ARG A 91 -8.96 13.60 -1.97
C ARG A 91 -9.65 14.93 -1.66
N SER A 92 -10.00 15.18 -0.41
CA SER A 92 -10.62 16.44 0.02
C SER A 92 -9.63 17.61 0.02
N GLN A 93 -8.34 17.36 0.16
CA GLN A 93 -7.28 18.37 0.18
C GLN A 93 -6.67 18.68 -1.18
N ARG A 94 -7.14 18.05 -2.26
CA ARG A 94 -6.74 18.49 -3.61
C ARG A 94 -7.37 19.86 -3.86
N PRO A 95 -6.57 20.95 -3.89
CA PRO A 95 -7.08 22.28 -4.06
C PRO A 95 -7.83 22.37 -5.39
N ALA A 96 -8.99 22.99 -5.38
CA ALA A 96 -9.80 23.26 -6.57
C ALA A 96 -9.03 24.06 -7.65
N SER A 97 -7.92 24.69 -7.27
CA SER A 97 -7.03 25.42 -8.15
C SER A 97 -6.40 24.60 -9.28
N TYR A 98 -6.21 23.27 -9.08
CA TYR A 98 -5.69 22.44 -10.16
C TYR A 98 -6.74 22.15 -11.24
N ARG A 99 -8.01 22.42 -10.97
CA ARG A 99 -9.10 22.20 -11.94
C ARG A 99 -9.37 23.43 -12.81
N ARG A 100 -8.70 24.55 -12.54
CA ARG A 100 -8.87 25.81 -13.24
C ARG A 100 -7.52 26.36 -13.71
N HIS A 101 -6.75 25.58 -14.45
CA HIS A 101 -5.90 26.15 -15.47
C HIS A 101 -6.81 26.36 -16.69
N PRO A 102 -7.31 27.58 -16.91
CA PRO A 102 -7.81 27.88 -18.23
C PRO A 102 -6.64 27.68 -19.18
N ASP A 103 -6.93 27.00 -20.24
CA ASP A 103 -6.11 26.63 -21.36
C ASP A 103 -5.03 27.71 -21.65
N LEU A 104 -3.88 27.63 -20.97
CA LEU A 104 -2.73 28.51 -21.22
C LEU A 104 -2.17 28.26 -22.62
N SER A 105 -2.60 27.21 -23.29
CA SER A 105 -2.30 26.95 -24.70
C SER A 105 -2.91 28.01 -25.62
N ARG A 106 -3.97 28.73 -25.19
CA ARG A 106 -4.58 29.84 -25.97
C ARG A 106 -3.97 31.20 -25.66
N ALA A 107 -3.18 31.32 -24.62
CA ALA A 107 -2.60 32.60 -24.17
C ALA A 107 -1.10 32.73 -24.52
N MET A 108 -0.49 31.73 -25.10
CA MET A 108 0.85 31.92 -25.68
C MET A 108 0.71 32.70 -27.01
N PRO A 109 1.12 33.98 -27.03
CA PRO A 109 1.30 34.65 -28.34
C PRO A 109 2.30 33.78 -29.11
N THR A 110 1.94 33.46 -30.35
CA THR A 110 2.85 32.79 -31.30
C THR A 110 4.17 33.55 -31.26
N PRO A 111 5.31 32.88 -31.00
CA PRO A 111 6.59 33.58 -31.11
C PRO A 111 6.71 34.08 -32.52
N VAL A 112 6.67 35.42 -32.66
CA VAL A 112 6.99 36.07 -33.93
C VAL A 112 8.49 35.91 -34.06
N PHE A 113 8.91 34.90 -34.82
CA PHE A 113 10.30 34.83 -35.29
C PHE A 113 10.50 36.01 -36.21
N PRO A 114 11.43 36.93 -35.93
CA PRO A 114 11.79 37.94 -36.89
C PRO A 114 12.22 37.22 -38.18
N ALA A 115 11.63 37.61 -39.28
CA ALA A 115 12.04 37.14 -40.62
C ALA A 115 13.56 37.35 -40.73
N GLU A 116 14.26 36.27 -40.98
CA GLU A 116 15.70 36.25 -41.25
C GLU A 116 15.95 36.88 -42.60
N SER A 117 15.84 38.21 -42.63
CA SER A 117 16.30 39.06 -43.72
C SER A 117 17.54 39.77 -43.20
N ASP A 118 18.62 39.62 -43.91
CA ASP A 118 19.92 40.28 -43.80
C ASP A 118 21.03 39.51 -43.04
N VAL A 119 21.30 38.28 -43.50
CA VAL A 119 22.65 37.76 -43.46
C VAL A 119 23.42 38.38 -44.61
N GLU A 120 23.93 39.61 -44.37
CA GLU A 120 24.89 40.26 -45.25
C GLU A 120 26.17 39.40 -45.31
N THR A 121 26.37 38.72 -46.42
CA THR A 121 27.54 37.90 -46.74
C THR A 121 28.74 38.82 -46.96
N GLY A 122 29.39 39.22 -45.87
CA GLY A 122 30.66 39.94 -45.95
C GLY A 122 31.76 39.08 -46.60
N PRO A 123 32.55 39.60 -47.52
CA PRO A 123 33.56 38.84 -48.23
C PRO A 123 34.68 38.36 -47.33
N ILE A 124 34.95 37.05 -47.31
CA ILE A 124 36.07 36.42 -46.61
C ILE A 124 37.38 36.89 -47.23
N ARG A 125 38.05 37.80 -46.56
CA ARG A 125 39.39 38.26 -46.92
C ARG A 125 40.43 37.18 -46.51
N ARG A 126 40.82 36.35 -47.51
CA ARG A 126 41.98 35.46 -47.36
C ARG A 126 43.26 36.32 -47.18
N LYS A 127 43.84 36.24 -46.00
CA LYS A 127 45.26 36.65 -45.82
C LYS A 127 46.13 35.48 -46.23
N ALA A 128 46.87 35.66 -47.34
CA ALA A 128 48.05 34.88 -47.68
C ALA A 128 49.24 35.46 -46.91
N GLY A 129 50.07 34.59 -46.34
CA GLY A 129 51.29 34.88 -45.64
C GLY A 129 51.79 33.59 -45.00
#